data_5963c85a9cee9668475936c54039fc2a
#
_entry.id   5963c85a9cee9668475936c54039fc2a
#
_cell.length_a   1.000
_cell.length_b   1.000
_cell.length_c   1.000
_cell.angle_alpha   90.00
_cell.angle_beta   90.00
_cell.angle_gamma   90.00
#
_symmetry.space_group_name_H-M   'P 1'
#
loop_
_entity.id
_entity.type
_entity.pdbx_description
1 polymer ?
#
loop_
_entity_poly.entity_id
_entity_poly.type
_entity_poly.pdbx_seq_one_letter_code
_entity_poly.pdbx_strand_id
1 'polypeptide(L)'
;MKSTRVKIGVLIVLAIGFVVGYVVANSTQFGKNADASQTGSLQQREAKAFESTGVQQATKTDMTTTYVALQSPNTSPTAAISNRDVYYPGTEDLGPNEMRVVALGTGMPTIRPKQAAACFLVELGNGDKFLFDLGYGSVERLAAMKIPMDYLDKVFIGHLHMDHFGDLDALWIGGVKMNRTYPLRVWGPSGATPEMGTKYAVDGLRRMLNWDAVTLKGLLDTRGEKIEVTEFDFKVINQVIYEENGVTIRSIPAIHIADGAVSFILDWNGLKFCYSSDTFPNKWWIEYTEGADLSVHECFAAPQILLDKQKYPPDFALSLSVLKHTSPQQFGKVMAMTQPRLAVGYHFYNDYDTLPVMLEQVRKTYDGPLALATDYMVFNVTKEDIRVRMAAIDEEIWPTDPTRPKKRDPSAGDTFSDFTKSGKEPMSELVNQIYSDFNKENGTNVPVPK
;
A
#
# COMPACT_ATOMS: atom_id res chain seq x y z
N MET A 1 37.28 -47.51 25.12
CA MET A 1 36.42 -46.59 24.34
C MET A 1 36.62 -45.20 24.91
N LYS A 2 37.39 -44.36 24.22
CA LYS A 2 37.77 -42.99 24.67
C LYS A 2 36.84 -41.96 24.07
N SER A 3 36.22 -41.17 24.93
CA SER A 3 35.38 -40.01 24.60
C SER A 3 36.25 -38.87 24.05
N THR A 4 35.92 -38.40 22.84
CA THR A 4 36.51 -37.18 22.28
C THR A 4 35.51 -36.03 22.44
N ARG A 5 35.72 -35.18 23.43
CA ARG A 5 35.02 -33.89 23.56
C ARG A 5 35.70 -32.88 22.65
N VAL A 6 34.99 -32.38 21.67
CA VAL A 6 35.41 -31.25 20.84
C VAL A 6 35.09 -29.96 21.59
N LYS A 7 36.13 -29.18 21.84
CA LYS A 7 36.03 -27.82 22.38
C LYS A 7 35.61 -26.87 21.21
N ILE A 8 34.41 -26.36 21.23
CA ILE A 8 34.00 -25.18 20.44
C ILE A 8 33.67 -24.09 21.47
N GLY A 9 34.57 -23.20 21.60
CA GLY A 9 34.38 -21.99 22.39
C GLY A 9 35.62 -21.11 22.21
N VAL A 10 35.38 -19.86 21.82
CA VAL A 10 36.32 -18.76 21.60
C VAL A 10 36.69 -18.55 20.13
N LEU A 11 35.79 -17.96 19.36
CA LEU A 11 36.13 -17.12 18.18
C LEU A 11 35.04 -16.13 17.74
N ILE A 12 34.23 -15.56 18.65
CA ILE A 12 33.19 -14.56 18.28
C ILE A 12 33.37 -13.21 18.98
N VAL A 13 34.39 -13.00 19.80
CA VAL A 13 34.52 -11.73 20.56
C VAL A 13 35.51 -10.74 19.95
N LEU A 14 36.23 -11.08 18.89
CA LEU A 14 37.23 -10.17 18.29
C LEU A 14 36.79 -9.42 17.01
N ALA A 15 35.60 -9.69 16.46
CA ALA A 15 35.14 -9.01 15.26
C ALA A 15 34.32 -7.72 15.53
N ILE A 16 33.83 -7.51 16.76
CA ILE A 16 33.00 -6.32 17.09
C ILE A 16 33.87 -5.14 17.56
N GLY A 17 35.07 -5.37 18.04
CA GLY A 17 35.98 -4.32 18.49
C GLY A 17 36.65 -3.51 17.39
N PHE A 18 36.73 -4.03 16.16
CA PHE A 18 37.44 -3.37 15.07
C PHE A 18 36.58 -2.39 14.25
N VAL A 19 35.25 -2.54 14.26
CA VAL A 19 34.32 -1.65 13.50
C VAL A 19 34.03 -0.37 14.27
N VAL A 20 34.00 -0.41 15.59
CA VAL A 20 33.77 0.78 16.43
C VAL A 20 35.02 1.67 16.53
N GLY A 21 36.22 1.08 16.47
CA GLY A 21 37.47 1.83 16.48
C GLY A 21 37.76 2.62 15.20
N TYR A 22 37.24 2.19 14.07
CA TYR A 22 37.47 2.87 12.76
C TYR A 22 36.58 4.08 12.55
N VAL A 23 35.40 4.11 13.15
CA VAL A 23 34.45 5.26 13.04
C VAL A 23 34.87 6.41 13.96
N VAL A 24 35.53 6.14 15.09
CA VAL A 24 35.99 7.18 16.03
C VAL A 24 37.32 7.81 15.61
N ALA A 25 38.17 7.09 14.85
CA ALA A 25 39.46 7.61 14.39
C ALA A 25 39.35 8.58 13.20
N ASN A 26 38.26 8.55 12.41
CA ASN A 26 38.06 9.44 11.26
C ASN A 26 37.27 10.72 11.57
N SER A 27 36.76 10.90 12.78
CA SER A 27 36.04 12.13 13.18
C SER A 27 36.94 13.20 13.82
N THR A 28 38.21 12.93 14.05
CA THR A 28 39.14 13.87 14.71
C THR A 28 40.13 14.58 13.78
N GLN A 29 40.06 14.40 12.46
CA GLN A 29 40.95 15.06 11.49
C GLN A 29 40.32 16.17 10.64
N PHE A 30 39.07 16.59 10.89
CA PHE A 30 38.45 17.74 10.24
C PHE A 30 38.14 18.86 11.24
N GLY A 31 39.17 19.42 11.81
CA GLY A 31 38.97 20.53 12.73
C GLY A 31 40.24 21.27 13.08
N LYS A 32 40.94 21.83 12.12
CA LYS A 32 41.88 22.96 12.30
C LYS A 32 42.27 23.47 10.90
N ASN A 33 41.57 24.47 10.43
CA ASN A 33 41.96 25.61 9.60
C ASN A 33 40.70 26.11 8.85
N ALA A 34 39.90 26.93 9.51
CA ALA A 34 38.99 27.84 8.86
C ALA A 34 39.11 29.16 9.60
N ASP A 35 39.69 30.12 8.92
CA ASP A 35 39.89 31.49 9.34
C ASP A 35 38.56 32.19 9.53
N ALA A 36 38.37 32.79 10.73
CA ALA A 36 37.10 33.40 11.16
C ALA A 36 36.97 34.81 10.58
N SER A 37 36.62 34.94 9.30
CA SER A 37 36.30 36.27 8.74
C SER A 37 35.29 36.31 7.61
N GLN A 38 34.39 35.32 7.48
CA GLN A 38 33.27 35.43 6.52
C GLN A 38 32.00 34.72 7.07
N THR A 39 31.39 35.24 8.13
CA THR A 39 30.02 34.87 8.49
C THR A 39 29.07 36.00 8.15
N GLY A 40 28.75 36.13 6.86
CA GLY A 40 27.50 36.74 6.44
C GLY A 40 26.43 35.67 6.44
N SER A 41 25.32 35.89 7.13
CA SER A 41 24.24 34.92 7.29
C SER A 41 23.72 34.46 5.92
N LEU A 42 23.36 33.18 5.80
CA LEU A 42 22.73 32.57 4.60
C LEU A 42 21.56 33.42 4.07
N GLN A 43 20.78 34.05 4.96
CA GLN A 43 19.67 34.94 4.61
C GLN A 43 20.08 36.18 3.81
N GLN A 44 21.29 36.73 4.00
CA GLN A 44 21.78 37.88 3.20
C GLN A 44 22.30 37.47 1.83
N ARG A 45 22.68 36.20 1.61
CA ARG A 45 23.08 35.69 0.29
C ARG A 45 21.89 35.38 -0.59
N GLU A 46 20.79 34.90 -0.03
CA GLU A 46 19.55 34.67 -0.78
C GLU A 46 18.89 35.99 -1.21
N ALA A 47 18.90 37.01 -0.38
CA ALA A 47 18.36 38.33 -0.73
C ALA A 47 19.13 39.01 -1.89
N LYS A 48 20.47 38.85 -1.96
CA LYS A 48 21.27 39.41 -3.06
C LYS A 48 21.16 38.63 -4.39
N ALA A 49 20.85 37.35 -4.34
CA ALA A 49 20.60 36.54 -5.54
C ALA A 49 19.26 36.89 -6.20
N PHE A 50 18.28 37.35 -5.42
CA PHE A 50 16.95 37.73 -5.91
C PHE A 50 16.94 39.10 -6.62
N GLU A 51 17.84 40.02 -6.25
CA GLU A 51 17.95 41.36 -6.89
C GLU A 51 18.60 41.34 -8.28
N SER A 52 19.30 40.25 -8.64
CA SER A 52 20.05 40.22 -9.90
C SER A 52 19.31 39.55 -11.09
N THR A 53 18.11 39.01 -10.90
CA THR A 53 17.40 38.24 -11.95
C THR A 53 16.26 39.00 -12.65
N GLY A 54 16.05 40.27 -12.38
CA GLY A 54 15.11 41.11 -13.16
C GLY A 54 13.65 40.63 -13.20
N VAL A 55 13.21 39.83 -12.25
CA VAL A 55 11.80 39.41 -12.14
C VAL A 55 11.02 40.57 -11.55
N GLN A 56 10.19 41.18 -12.36
CA GLN A 56 9.23 42.19 -11.89
C GLN A 56 8.33 41.54 -10.83
N GLN A 57 8.27 42.14 -9.65
CA GLN A 57 7.27 41.75 -8.65
C GLN A 57 5.89 41.96 -9.24
N ALA A 58 5.16 40.86 -9.47
CA ALA A 58 3.74 40.91 -9.75
C ALA A 58 3.03 41.61 -8.59
N THR A 59 2.25 42.64 -8.89
CA THR A 59 1.51 43.37 -7.88
C THR A 59 0.44 42.48 -7.28
N LYS A 60 0.12 42.70 -6.02
CA LYS A 60 -0.90 41.91 -5.27
C LYS A 60 -2.27 41.82 -5.99
N THR A 61 -2.53 42.76 -6.89
CA THR A 61 -3.76 42.85 -7.70
C THR A 61 -3.86 41.74 -8.75
N ASP A 62 -2.71 41.35 -9.36
CA ASP A 62 -2.72 40.33 -10.43
C ASP A 62 -2.94 38.91 -9.89
N MET A 63 -2.42 38.63 -8.69
CA MET A 63 -2.66 37.33 -8.04
C MET A 63 -4.12 37.12 -7.59
N THR A 64 -4.78 38.18 -7.14
CA THR A 64 -6.18 38.11 -6.74
C THR A 64 -7.12 37.89 -7.92
N THR A 65 -6.80 38.51 -9.05
CA THR A 65 -7.60 38.36 -10.29
C THR A 65 -7.43 36.95 -10.88
N THR A 66 -6.22 36.38 -10.84
CA THR A 66 -5.99 35.01 -11.30
C THR A 66 -6.67 33.97 -10.41
N TYR A 67 -6.73 34.21 -9.10
CA TYR A 67 -7.40 33.31 -8.15
C TYR A 67 -8.93 33.32 -8.32
N VAL A 68 -9.51 34.47 -8.63
CA VAL A 68 -10.96 34.60 -8.87
C VAL A 68 -11.38 34.00 -10.23
N ALA A 69 -10.50 34.04 -11.23
CA ALA A 69 -10.78 33.46 -12.54
C ALA A 69 -10.81 31.91 -12.53
N LEU A 70 -10.21 31.26 -11.52
CA LEU A 70 -10.21 29.80 -11.35
C LEU A 70 -11.40 29.28 -10.52
N GLN A 71 -12.19 30.18 -9.93
CA GLN A 71 -13.41 29.78 -9.19
C GLN A 71 -14.61 29.84 -10.14
N SER A 72 -15.08 28.68 -10.57
CA SER A 72 -16.39 28.57 -11.22
C SER A 72 -17.48 29.07 -10.26
N PRO A 73 -18.37 29.98 -10.68
CA PRO A 73 -19.34 30.61 -9.78
C PRO A 73 -20.41 29.67 -9.20
N ASN A 74 -20.37 28.39 -9.55
CA ASN A 74 -21.32 27.36 -9.11
C ASN A 74 -20.71 26.23 -8.25
N THR A 75 -19.47 26.33 -7.81
CA THR A 75 -18.90 25.31 -6.93
C THR A 75 -19.11 25.70 -5.47
N SER A 76 -19.92 24.91 -4.76
CA SER A 76 -19.97 24.94 -3.30
C SER A 76 -18.56 24.72 -2.74
N PRO A 77 -18.14 25.42 -1.67
CA PRO A 77 -16.86 25.16 -1.01
C PRO A 77 -16.69 23.71 -0.53
N THR A 78 -17.79 22.98 -0.37
CA THR A 78 -17.86 21.56 0.02
C THR A 78 -18.03 20.63 -1.17
N ALA A 79 -18.29 21.12 -2.38
CA ALA A 79 -18.38 20.29 -3.57
C ALA A 79 -16.99 19.95 -4.12
N ALA A 80 -16.82 18.72 -4.52
CA ALA A 80 -15.61 18.27 -5.19
C ALA A 80 -15.34 19.12 -6.45
N ILE A 81 -14.14 19.66 -6.55
CA ILE A 81 -13.73 20.38 -7.77
C ILE A 81 -13.30 19.33 -8.77
N SER A 82 -14.17 19.04 -9.75
CA SER A 82 -13.97 17.98 -10.75
C SER A 82 -12.68 18.11 -11.58
N ASN A 83 -12.00 19.25 -11.55
CA ASN A 83 -10.82 19.56 -12.35
C ASN A 83 -9.54 19.77 -11.53
N ARG A 84 -9.47 19.26 -10.31
CA ARG A 84 -8.23 19.32 -9.54
C ARG A 84 -7.18 18.38 -10.14
N ASP A 85 -5.96 18.85 -10.30
CA ASP A 85 -4.80 18.04 -10.68
C ASP A 85 -4.31 17.16 -9.53
N VAL A 86 -4.73 17.46 -8.30
CA VAL A 86 -4.39 16.76 -7.07
C VAL A 86 -5.66 16.22 -6.41
N TYR A 87 -5.61 14.98 -5.96
CA TYR A 87 -6.67 14.36 -5.18
C TYR A 87 -6.43 14.56 -3.69
N TYR A 88 -7.42 15.09 -2.98
CA TYR A 88 -7.40 15.18 -1.51
C TYR A 88 -8.36 14.11 -0.96
N PRO A 89 -7.87 13.04 -0.28
CA PRO A 89 -8.70 11.96 0.20
C PRO A 89 -9.87 12.45 1.08
N GLY A 90 -11.06 11.85 0.86
CA GLY A 90 -12.27 12.19 1.60
C GLY A 90 -12.93 13.52 1.21
N THR A 91 -12.49 14.19 0.13
CA THR A 91 -13.05 15.49 -0.29
C THR A 91 -13.83 15.46 -1.61
N GLU A 92 -13.88 14.31 -2.26
CA GLU A 92 -14.54 14.15 -3.56
C GLU A 92 -15.37 12.87 -3.58
N ASP A 93 -16.65 13.00 -3.83
CA ASP A 93 -17.53 11.87 -4.11
C ASP A 93 -17.29 11.36 -5.54
N LEU A 94 -17.46 10.06 -5.74
CA LEU A 94 -17.44 9.47 -7.06
C LEU A 94 -18.77 9.74 -7.79
N GLY A 95 -18.67 10.05 -9.07
CA GLY A 95 -19.84 10.04 -9.95
C GLY A 95 -20.46 8.63 -10.02
N PRO A 96 -21.76 8.51 -10.30
CA PRO A 96 -22.46 7.21 -10.30
C PRO A 96 -21.93 6.22 -11.33
N ASN A 97 -21.20 6.68 -12.34
CA ASN A 97 -20.62 5.88 -13.42
C ASN A 97 -19.09 5.98 -13.44
N GLU A 98 -18.48 6.42 -12.36
CA GLU A 98 -17.05 6.64 -12.24
C GLU A 98 -16.39 5.54 -11.41
N MET A 99 -15.24 5.09 -11.85
CA MET A 99 -14.33 4.23 -11.12
C MET A 99 -13.09 5.03 -10.70
N ARG A 100 -12.71 4.96 -9.43
CA ARG A 100 -11.43 5.49 -8.94
C ARG A 100 -10.52 4.35 -8.56
N VAL A 101 -9.33 4.32 -9.15
CA VAL A 101 -8.29 3.37 -8.78
C VAL A 101 -7.14 4.12 -8.12
N VAL A 102 -6.72 3.66 -6.95
CA VAL A 102 -5.62 4.24 -6.18
C VAL A 102 -4.50 3.22 -6.05
N ALA A 103 -3.31 3.58 -6.48
CA ALA A 103 -2.11 2.80 -6.25
C ALA A 103 -1.64 3.01 -4.79
N LEU A 104 -1.97 2.08 -3.90
CA LEU A 104 -1.55 2.11 -2.49
C LEU A 104 -0.12 1.59 -2.32
N GLY A 105 0.29 0.66 -3.17
CA GLY A 105 1.63 0.12 -3.20
C GLY A 105 2.01 -0.29 -4.62
N THR A 106 3.19 0.11 -5.04
CA THR A 106 3.69 -0.08 -6.41
C THR A 106 5.05 -0.74 -6.47
N GLY A 107 5.60 -1.11 -5.30
CA GLY A 107 6.94 -1.63 -5.13
C GLY A 107 7.07 -3.13 -5.36
N MET A 108 8.30 -3.57 -5.26
CA MET A 108 8.82 -4.92 -5.37
C MET A 108 9.06 -5.52 -3.98
N PRO A 109 9.54 -6.79 -3.85
CA PRO A 109 9.81 -7.44 -2.57
C PRO A 109 10.79 -6.71 -1.63
N THR A 110 11.57 -5.75 -2.11
CA THR A 110 12.50 -4.99 -1.28
C THR A 110 11.77 -3.97 -0.42
N ILE A 111 11.81 -4.15 0.91
CA ILE A 111 11.15 -3.25 1.85
C ILE A 111 11.80 -1.85 1.80
N ARG A 112 10.98 -0.83 1.57
CA ARG A 112 11.41 0.57 1.45
C ARG A 112 10.42 1.51 2.13
N PRO A 113 10.87 2.47 2.96
CA PRO A 113 9.96 3.47 3.55
C PRO A 113 9.22 4.31 2.50
N LYS A 114 9.86 4.59 1.37
CA LYS A 114 9.32 5.42 0.29
C LYS A 114 8.19 4.74 -0.49
N GLN A 115 8.17 3.40 -0.56
CA GLN A 115 7.33 2.68 -1.51
C GLN A 115 6.80 1.39 -0.87
N ALA A 116 5.49 1.25 -0.77
CA ALA A 116 4.86 0.02 -0.33
C ALA A 116 4.87 -1.04 -1.43
N ALA A 117 4.74 -2.28 -1.04
CA ALA A 117 4.57 -3.40 -1.96
C ALA A 117 3.18 -3.41 -2.59
N ALA A 118 2.95 -4.27 -3.56
CA ALA A 118 1.80 -4.25 -4.48
C ALA A 118 0.43 -4.19 -3.78
N CYS A 119 -0.34 -3.15 -4.05
CA CYS A 119 -1.73 -3.03 -3.65
C CYS A 119 -2.45 -1.95 -4.45
N PHE A 120 -3.62 -2.28 -5.00
CA PHE A 120 -4.48 -1.33 -5.69
C PHE A 120 -5.89 -1.34 -5.10
N LEU A 121 -6.38 -0.15 -4.73
CA LEU A 121 -7.75 0.06 -4.28
C LEU A 121 -8.60 0.48 -5.47
N VAL A 122 -9.71 -0.21 -5.70
CA VAL A 122 -10.74 0.18 -6.68
C VAL A 122 -11.99 0.60 -5.92
N GLU A 123 -12.43 1.83 -6.16
CA GLU A 123 -13.68 2.39 -5.64
C GLU A 123 -14.64 2.63 -6.80
N LEU A 124 -15.89 2.23 -6.65
CA LEU A 124 -16.92 2.37 -7.67
C LEU A 124 -17.98 3.39 -7.23
N GLY A 125 -18.58 4.07 -8.19
CA GLY A 125 -19.63 5.07 -7.95
C GLY A 125 -20.92 4.52 -7.30
N ASN A 126 -21.09 3.19 -7.23
CA ASN A 126 -22.13 2.52 -6.46
C ASN A 126 -21.78 2.36 -4.97
N GLY A 127 -20.56 2.76 -4.54
CA GLY A 127 -20.06 2.65 -3.19
C GLY A 127 -19.18 1.42 -2.92
N ASP A 128 -19.16 0.43 -3.79
CA ASP A 128 -18.32 -0.75 -3.61
C ASP A 128 -16.83 -0.43 -3.67
N LYS A 129 -16.04 -1.15 -2.86
CA LYS A 129 -14.59 -1.02 -2.79
C LYS A 129 -13.94 -2.40 -2.80
N PHE A 130 -12.82 -2.51 -3.54
CA PHE A 130 -12.09 -3.74 -3.75
C PHE A 130 -10.59 -3.49 -3.59
N LEU A 131 -9.89 -4.38 -2.90
CA LEU A 131 -8.44 -4.38 -2.81
C LEU A 131 -7.87 -5.50 -3.68
N PHE A 132 -6.97 -5.17 -4.58
CA PHE A 132 -6.23 -6.11 -5.41
C PHE A 132 -4.80 -6.18 -4.92
N ASP A 133 -4.42 -7.35 -4.42
CA ASP A 133 -3.26 -7.61 -3.60
C ASP A 133 -3.21 -6.74 -2.32
N LEU A 134 -2.37 -7.12 -1.37
CA LEU A 134 -2.21 -6.44 -0.11
C LEU A 134 -0.79 -6.65 0.42
N GLY A 135 0.18 -6.13 -0.32
CA GLY A 135 1.59 -6.20 0.04
C GLY A 135 1.93 -5.31 1.23
N TYR A 136 3.02 -5.61 1.91
CA TYR A 136 3.42 -4.90 3.13
C TYR A 136 3.63 -3.40 2.90
N GLY A 137 3.23 -2.61 3.89
CA GLY A 137 3.22 -1.14 3.88
C GLY A 137 2.03 -0.53 3.16
N SER A 138 1.10 -1.32 2.59
CA SER A 138 -0.05 -0.82 1.85
C SER A 138 -1.20 -0.40 2.77
N VAL A 139 -1.33 -1.00 3.96
CA VAL A 139 -2.41 -0.66 4.90
C VAL A 139 -2.17 0.71 5.54
N GLU A 140 -0.93 1.12 5.79
CA GLU A 140 -0.63 2.49 6.20
C GLU A 140 -1.03 3.51 5.13
N ARG A 141 -0.80 3.18 3.84
CA ARG A 141 -1.22 4.05 2.73
C ARG A 141 -2.73 4.08 2.57
N LEU A 142 -3.39 2.95 2.82
CA LEU A 142 -4.84 2.87 2.85
C LEU A 142 -5.44 3.77 3.93
N ALA A 143 -4.84 3.85 5.12
CA ALA A 143 -5.28 4.74 6.19
C ALA A 143 -5.29 6.22 5.74
N ALA A 144 -4.30 6.63 4.93
CA ALA A 144 -4.24 7.99 4.39
C ALA A 144 -5.37 8.33 3.38
N MET A 145 -6.09 7.32 2.87
CA MET A 145 -7.22 7.54 1.95
C MET A 145 -8.51 7.98 2.65
N LYS A 146 -8.52 8.10 3.97
CA LYS A 146 -9.70 8.51 4.78
C LYS A 146 -10.92 7.61 4.58
N ILE A 147 -10.68 6.34 4.31
CA ILE A 147 -11.72 5.32 4.23
C ILE A 147 -11.81 4.62 5.58
N PRO A 148 -13.00 4.55 6.20
CA PRO A 148 -13.18 3.77 7.41
C PRO A 148 -12.80 2.30 7.20
N MET A 149 -11.92 1.75 8.03
CA MET A 149 -11.45 0.38 7.90
C MET A 149 -12.56 -0.66 8.07
N ASP A 150 -13.62 -0.32 8.81
CA ASP A 150 -14.81 -1.17 8.94
C ASP A 150 -15.65 -1.23 7.66
N TYR A 151 -15.33 -0.43 6.64
CA TYR A 151 -15.98 -0.46 5.33
C TYR A 151 -15.28 -1.39 4.32
N LEU A 152 -14.04 -1.78 4.57
CA LEU A 152 -13.22 -2.57 3.67
C LEU A 152 -13.29 -4.05 4.03
N ASP A 153 -13.90 -4.84 3.18
CA ASP A 153 -14.14 -6.27 3.41
C ASP A 153 -13.82 -7.18 2.23
N LYS A 154 -13.39 -6.64 1.08
CA LYS A 154 -13.19 -7.43 -0.15
C LYS A 154 -11.72 -7.33 -0.61
N VAL A 155 -11.00 -8.45 -0.56
CA VAL A 155 -9.59 -8.55 -0.94
C VAL A 155 -9.41 -9.66 -1.97
N PHE A 156 -8.73 -9.37 -3.06
CA PHE A 156 -8.43 -10.27 -4.16
C PHE A 156 -6.92 -10.47 -4.25
N ILE A 157 -6.43 -11.65 -3.94
CA ILE A 157 -5.00 -11.99 -3.88
C ILE A 157 -4.61 -12.74 -5.14
N GLY A 158 -3.66 -12.18 -5.90
CA GLY A 158 -3.17 -12.79 -7.14
C GLY A 158 -2.22 -13.95 -6.90
N HIS A 159 -1.37 -13.85 -5.88
CA HIS A 159 -0.50 -14.92 -5.41
C HIS A 159 0.03 -14.63 -4.00
N LEU A 160 0.76 -15.58 -3.39
CA LEU A 160 1.05 -15.56 -1.95
C LEU A 160 2.48 -15.11 -1.60
N HIS A 161 3.19 -14.41 -2.49
CA HIS A 161 4.40 -13.72 -2.08
C HIS A 161 4.06 -12.60 -1.08
N MET A 162 4.98 -12.32 -0.15
CA MET A 162 4.74 -11.36 0.93
C MET A 162 4.52 -9.93 0.44
N ASP A 163 5.08 -9.57 -0.69
CA ASP A 163 4.86 -8.28 -1.34
C ASP A 163 3.49 -8.16 -2.05
N HIS A 164 2.65 -9.21 -1.99
CA HIS A 164 1.26 -9.23 -2.47
C HIS A 164 0.24 -9.63 -1.40
N PHE A 165 0.70 -10.18 -0.27
CA PHE A 165 -0.17 -10.75 0.76
C PHE A 165 0.18 -10.27 2.18
N GLY A 166 1.32 -9.59 2.35
CA GLY A 166 1.97 -9.38 3.64
C GLY A 166 1.24 -8.51 4.66
N ASP A 167 0.30 -7.64 4.25
CA ASP A 167 -0.47 -6.75 5.13
C ASP A 167 -1.89 -7.27 5.43
N LEU A 168 -2.21 -8.51 5.07
CA LEU A 168 -3.54 -9.06 5.36
C LEU A 168 -3.84 -9.13 6.86
N ASP A 169 -2.82 -9.33 7.69
CA ASP A 169 -2.91 -9.30 9.15
C ASP A 169 -3.31 -7.91 9.66
N ALA A 170 -2.67 -6.85 9.16
CA ALA A 170 -2.94 -5.47 9.53
C ALA A 170 -4.38 -5.05 9.14
N LEU A 171 -4.85 -5.40 7.93
CA LEU A 171 -6.23 -5.15 7.52
C LEU A 171 -7.23 -5.98 8.33
N TRP A 172 -6.92 -7.24 8.63
CA TRP A 172 -7.80 -8.12 9.38
C TRP A 172 -8.00 -7.62 10.81
N ILE A 173 -6.95 -7.57 11.61
CA ILE A 173 -6.99 -7.15 13.02
C ILE A 173 -7.27 -5.64 13.15
N GLY A 174 -6.69 -4.82 12.27
CA GLY A 174 -6.96 -3.39 12.21
C GLY A 174 -8.45 -3.11 11.99
N GLY A 175 -9.08 -3.83 11.08
CA GLY A 175 -10.52 -3.72 10.83
C GLY A 175 -11.37 -4.07 12.06
N VAL A 176 -11.03 -5.11 12.83
CA VAL A 176 -11.70 -5.44 14.10
C VAL A 176 -11.53 -4.31 15.12
N LYS A 177 -10.30 -3.82 15.29
CA LYS A 177 -9.98 -2.70 16.19
C LYS A 177 -10.71 -1.41 15.79
N MET A 178 -11.01 -1.25 14.50
CA MET A 178 -11.78 -0.14 13.93
C MET A 178 -13.28 -0.45 13.75
N ASN A 179 -13.79 -1.47 14.46
CA ASN A 179 -15.22 -1.82 14.57
C ASN A 179 -15.87 -2.47 13.34
N ARG A 180 -15.08 -3.18 12.50
CA ARG A 180 -15.68 -4.07 11.51
C ARG A 180 -16.45 -5.18 12.23
N THR A 181 -17.72 -5.35 11.91
CA THR A 181 -18.63 -6.32 12.54
C THR A 181 -19.10 -7.43 11.60
N TYR A 182 -18.52 -7.50 10.42
CA TYR A 182 -18.78 -8.51 9.39
C TYR A 182 -17.46 -9.13 8.93
N PRO A 183 -17.51 -10.32 8.30
CA PRO A 183 -16.30 -11.01 7.88
C PRO A 183 -15.44 -10.21 6.92
N LEU A 184 -14.12 -10.36 7.02
CA LEU A 184 -13.22 -10.03 5.94
C LEU A 184 -13.31 -11.12 4.89
N ARG A 185 -13.65 -10.77 3.66
CA ARG A 185 -13.78 -11.70 2.53
C ARG A 185 -12.51 -11.65 1.68
N VAL A 186 -11.90 -12.82 1.48
CA VAL A 186 -10.65 -12.97 0.72
C VAL A 186 -10.88 -13.95 -0.41
N TRP A 187 -10.66 -13.51 -1.63
CA TRP A 187 -10.61 -14.34 -2.84
C TRP A 187 -9.15 -14.55 -3.22
N GLY A 188 -8.77 -15.80 -3.49
CA GLY A 188 -7.44 -16.10 -3.94
C GLY A 188 -7.31 -17.49 -4.55
N PRO A 189 -6.24 -17.75 -5.28
CA PRO A 189 -6.07 -18.99 -6.01
C PRO A 189 -5.77 -20.18 -5.09
N SER A 190 -6.13 -21.36 -5.56
CA SER A 190 -5.52 -22.60 -5.09
C SER A 190 -4.05 -22.64 -5.53
N GLY A 191 -3.19 -23.27 -4.73
CA GLY A 191 -1.82 -23.53 -5.17
C GLY A 191 -1.73 -24.79 -6.03
N ALA A 192 -0.50 -25.16 -6.42
CA ALA A 192 -0.19 -26.46 -7.01
C ALA A 192 -0.51 -27.61 -6.05
N THR A 193 -0.39 -27.36 -4.76
CA THR A 193 -0.82 -28.24 -3.65
C THR A 193 -1.67 -27.44 -2.67
N PRO A 194 -2.48 -28.11 -1.82
CA PRO A 194 -3.28 -27.40 -0.82
C PRO A 194 -2.48 -26.45 0.09
N GLU A 195 -1.23 -26.82 0.42
CA GLU A 195 -0.34 -26.02 1.28
C GLU A 195 0.15 -24.74 0.62
N MET A 196 0.06 -24.65 -0.70
CA MET A 196 0.40 -23.46 -1.49
C MET A 196 -0.84 -22.62 -1.83
N GLY A 197 -2.02 -22.97 -1.33
CA GLY A 197 -3.28 -22.25 -1.59
C GLY A 197 -3.56 -21.14 -0.58
N THR A 198 -4.43 -20.22 -0.98
CA THR A 198 -4.85 -19.06 -0.17
C THR A 198 -5.49 -19.48 1.15
N LYS A 199 -6.27 -20.57 1.15
CA LYS A 199 -6.93 -21.07 2.36
C LYS A 199 -5.93 -21.52 3.42
N TYR A 200 -4.90 -22.24 3.00
CA TYR A 200 -3.83 -22.68 3.90
C TYR A 200 -3.03 -21.50 4.47
N ALA A 201 -2.71 -20.51 3.65
CA ALA A 201 -2.01 -19.32 4.08
C ALA A 201 -2.82 -18.52 5.11
N VAL A 202 -4.12 -18.29 4.88
CA VAL A 202 -5.02 -17.61 5.82
C VAL A 202 -5.19 -18.39 7.12
N ASP A 203 -5.27 -19.73 7.08
CA ASP A 203 -5.30 -20.56 8.28
C ASP A 203 -4.00 -20.48 9.08
N GLY A 204 -2.87 -20.34 8.40
CA GLY A 204 -1.57 -20.02 9.02
C GLY A 204 -1.58 -18.67 9.73
N LEU A 205 -2.08 -17.64 9.07
CA LEU A 205 -2.24 -16.29 9.60
C LEU A 205 -3.12 -16.27 10.87
N ARG A 206 -4.25 -16.96 10.86
CA ARG A 206 -5.12 -17.10 12.06
C ARG A 206 -4.39 -17.70 13.25
N ARG A 207 -3.57 -18.73 13.02
CA ARG A 207 -2.77 -19.34 14.09
C ARG A 207 -1.69 -18.40 14.61
N MET A 208 -1.03 -17.66 13.72
CA MET A 208 -0.01 -16.68 14.08
C MET A 208 -0.58 -15.57 14.97
N LEU A 209 -1.77 -15.07 14.65
CA LEU A 209 -2.41 -13.95 15.35
C LEU A 209 -3.40 -14.40 16.43
N ASN A 210 -3.36 -15.66 16.86
CA ASN A 210 -4.28 -16.18 17.87
C ASN A 210 -4.24 -15.40 19.19
N TRP A 211 -3.07 -14.92 19.59
CA TRP A 211 -2.95 -14.11 20.81
C TRP A 211 -3.73 -12.79 20.71
N ASP A 212 -3.61 -12.10 19.59
CA ASP A 212 -4.34 -10.84 19.33
C ASP A 212 -5.85 -11.11 19.31
N ALA A 213 -6.28 -12.10 18.55
CA ALA A 213 -7.71 -12.45 18.45
C ALA A 213 -8.32 -12.83 19.82
N VAL A 214 -7.62 -13.63 20.61
CA VAL A 214 -8.13 -14.06 21.94
C VAL A 214 -8.20 -12.89 22.93
N THR A 215 -7.22 -12.00 22.92
CA THR A 215 -7.17 -10.87 23.84
C THR A 215 -8.15 -9.74 23.49
N LEU A 216 -8.62 -9.68 22.25
CA LEU A 216 -9.67 -8.73 21.85
C LEU A 216 -11.06 -9.13 22.35
N LYS A 217 -11.29 -10.43 22.64
CA LYS A 217 -12.58 -10.91 23.15
C LYS A 217 -12.91 -10.18 24.45
N GLY A 218 -14.04 -9.47 24.42
CA GLY A 218 -14.54 -8.72 25.53
C GLY A 218 -14.00 -7.31 25.72
N LEU A 219 -13.00 -6.92 24.98
CA LEU A 219 -12.62 -5.53 24.87
C LEU A 219 -13.36 -4.85 23.72
N LEU A 220 -13.55 -5.56 22.61
CA LEU A 220 -14.18 -5.08 21.39
C LEU A 220 -15.23 -6.06 20.88
N ASP A 221 -16.06 -5.59 19.94
CA ASP A 221 -16.96 -6.46 19.18
C ASP A 221 -16.14 -7.29 18.19
N THR A 222 -16.07 -8.60 18.44
CA THR A 222 -15.22 -9.52 17.67
C THR A 222 -15.94 -10.21 16.50
N ARG A 223 -17.17 -9.80 16.17
CA ARG A 223 -17.89 -10.38 15.01
C ARG A 223 -17.12 -10.25 13.70
N GLY A 224 -16.28 -9.21 13.56
CA GLY A 224 -15.40 -9.00 12.41
C GLY A 224 -14.13 -9.85 12.36
N GLU A 225 -13.88 -10.71 13.36
CA GLU A 225 -12.72 -11.63 13.37
C GLU A 225 -12.80 -12.71 12.29
N LYS A 226 -13.99 -13.02 11.80
CA LYS A 226 -14.15 -14.05 10.79
C LYS A 226 -13.49 -13.60 9.46
N ILE A 227 -12.64 -14.46 8.91
CA ILE A 227 -12.16 -14.35 7.53
C ILE A 227 -12.88 -15.43 6.73
N GLU A 228 -13.51 -15.05 5.64
CA GLU A 228 -14.14 -15.95 4.68
C GLU A 228 -13.25 -16.05 3.45
N VAL A 229 -12.71 -17.22 3.17
CA VAL A 229 -11.83 -17.45 2.03
C VAL A 229 -12.59 -18.16 0.93
N THR A 230 -12.71 -17.51 -0.21
CA THR A 230 -13.14 -18.12 -1.47
C THR A 230 -11.90 -18.49 -2.27
N GLU A 231 -11.46 -19.73 -2.11
CA GLU A 231 -10.36 -20.28 -2.88
C GLU A 231 -10.91 -20.90 -4.17
N PHE A 232 -10.31 -20.55 -5.31
CA PHE A 232 -10.73 -21.00 -6.63
C PHE A 232 -9.55 -21.65 -7.39
N ASP A 233 -9.86 -22.53 -8.34
CA ASP A 233 -8.85 -23.23 -9.13
C ASP A 233 -8.13 -22.25 -10.07
N PHE A 234 -6.83 -22.06 -9.87
CA PHE A 234 -6.00 -21.17 -10.69
C PHE A 234 -5.92 -21.58 -12.17
N LYS A 235 -6.27 -22.83 -12.52
CA LYS A 235 -6.22 -23.35 -13.89
C LYS A 235 -7.43 -22.98 -14.73
N VAL A 236 -8.51 -22.53 -14.10
CA VAL A 236 -9.75 -22.20 -14.82
C VAL A 236 -9.60 -20.83 -15.48
N ILE A 237 -9.64 -20.84 -16.81
CA ILE A 237 -9.47 -19.64 -17.62
C ILE A 237 -10.75 -18.80 -17.61
N ASN A 238 -10.64 -17.50 -17.31
CA ASN A 238 -11.73 -16.54 -17.34
C ASN A 238 -12.91 -16.91 -16.42
N GLN A 239 -12.59 -17.43 -15.23
CA GLN A 239 -13.57 -17.84 -14.24
C GLN A 239 -14.19 -16.65 -13.54
N VAL A 240 -15.52 -16.59 -13.47
CA VAL A 240 -16.22 -15.64 -12.57
C VAL A 240 -16.01 -16.10 -11.13
N ILE A 241 -15.39 -15.24 -10.33
CA ILE A 241 -15.07 -15.52 -8.92
C ILE A 241 -15.85 -14.61 -7.97
N TYR A 242 -16.41 -13.51 -8.49
CA TYR A 242 -17.26 -12.58 -7.75
C TYR A 242 -18.31 -11.97 -8.69
N GLU A 243 -19.56 -11.91 -8.22
CA GLU A 243 -20.67 -11.28 -8.95
C GLU A 243 -21.70 -10.74 -7.97
N GLU A 244 -21.57 -9.46 -7.61
CA GLU A 244 -22.51 -8.75 -6.71
C GLU A 244 -22.67 -7.28 -7.20
N ASN A 245 -23.82 -6.66 -6.98
CA ASN A 245 -24.07 -5.23 -7.21
C ASN A 245 -23.74 -4.72 -8.62
N GLY A 246 -23.87 -5.59 -9.64
CA GLY A 246 -23.52 -5.26 -11.03
C GLY A 246 -22.00 -5.25 -11.29
N VAL A 247 -21.20 -5.70 -10.35
CA VAL A 247 -19.76 -5.91 -10.51
C VAL A 247 -19.50 -7.37 -10.78
N THR A 248 -18.73 -7.68 -11.82
CA THR A 248 -18.23 -9.03 -12.11
C THR A 248 -16.70 -9.00 -12.04
N ILE A 249 -16.11 -9.91 -11.23
CA ILE A 249 -14.67 -10.11 -11.21
C ILE A 249 -14.36 -11.53 -11.70
N ARG A 250 -13.45 -11.60 -12.66
CA ARG A 250 -12.97 -12.85 -13.23
C ARG A 250 -11.49 -13.05 -12.95
N SER A 251 -11.07 -14.30 -12.82
CA SER A 251 -9.65 -14.68 -12.76
C SER A 251 -9.21 -15.32 -14.06
N ILE A 252 -7.96 -15.07 -14.42
CA ILE A 252 -7.24 -15.76 -15.49
C ILE A 252 -5.89 -16.25 -14.96
N PRO A 253 -5.35 -17.40 -15.44
CA PRO A 253 -4.05 -17.87 -15.01
C PRO A 253 -2.94 -16.85 -15.30
N ALA A 254 -2.00 -16.72 -14.35
CA ALA A 254 -0.75 -16.00 -14.55
C ALA A 254 0.43 -16.97 -14.57
N ILE A 255 1.56 -16.56 -15.15
CA ILE A 255 2.78 -17.37 -15.24
C ILE A 255 3.84 -16.70 -14.38
N HIS A 256 4.04 -17.23 -13.18
CA HIS A 256 5.05 -16.72 -12.27
C HIS A 256 5.96 -17.84 -11.76
N ILE A 257 6.71 -17.66 -10.70
CA ILE A 257 7.75 -18.59 -10.18
C ILE A 257 7.25 -20.03 -10.02
N ALA A 258 5.98 -20.21 -9.63
CA ALA A 258 5.33 -21.50 -9.45
C ALA A 258 3.86 -21.45 -9.92
N ASP A 259 3.25 -22.62 -10.08
CA ASP A 259 1.82 -22.75 -10.33
C ASP A 259 0.99 -22.19 -9.17
N GLY A 260 -0.07 -21.43 -9.49
CA GLY A 260 -0.99 -20.86 -8.50
C GLY A 260 -1.22 -19.36 -8.67
N ALA A 261 -0.39 -18.65 -9.42
CA ALA A 261 -0.60 -17.22 -9.67
C ALA A 261 -1.77 -16.96 -10.63
N VAL A 262 -2.50 -15.85 -10.41
CA VAL A 262 -3.62 -15.41 -11.25
C VAL A 262 -3.62 -13.90 -11.43
N SER A 263 -4.28 -13.45 -12.49
CA SER A 263 -4.60 -12.05 -12.75
C SER A 263 -6.13 -11.85 -12.69
N PHE A 264 -6.58 -10.60 -12.55
CA PHE A 264 -7.98 -10.26 -12.38
C PHE A 264 -8.51 -9.30 -13.44
N ILE A 265 -9.79 -9.47 -13.77
CA ILE A 265 -10.55 -8.56 -14.63
C ILE A 265 -11.82 -8.18 -13.90
N LEU A 266 -12.01 -6.88 -13.65
CA LEU A 266 -13.22 -6.33 -13.07
C LEU A 266 -14.01 -5.59 -14.16
N ASP A 267 -15.25 -6.01 -14.37
CA ASP A 267 -16.21 -5.35 -15.23
C ASP A 267 -17.31 -4.70 -14.38
N TRP A 268 -17.55 -3.44 -14.60
CA TRP A 268 -18.62 -2.70 -13.95
C TRP A 268 -19.11 -1.54 -14.83
N ASN A 269 -20.42 -1.46 -15.08
CA ASN A 269 -21.06 -0.38 -15.81
C ASN A 269 -20.42 -0.08 -17.19
N GLY A 270 -19.91 -1.11 -17.85
CA GLY A 270 -19.24 -1.03 -19.15
C GLY A 270 -17.81 -0.48 -19.06
N LEU A 271 -17.24 -0.34 -17.86
CA LEU A 271 -15.82 -0.09 -17.62
C LEU A 271 -15.11 -1.42 -17.33
N LYS A 272 -13.90 -1.58 -17.83
CA LYS A 272 -13.05 -2.75 -17.64
C LYS A 272 -11.72 -2.36 -16.98
N PHE A 273 -11.51 -2.82 -15.75
CA PHE A 273 -10.24 -2.74 -15.03
C PHE A 273 -9.55 -4.09 -15.04
N CYS A 274 -8.25 -4.12 -15.36
CA CYS A 274 -7.45 -5.33 -15.34
C CYS A 274 -6.24 -5.16 -14.41
N TYR A 275 -5.98 -6.19 -13.61
CA TYR A 275 -4.86 -6.23 -12.66
C TYR A 275 -4.08 -7.53 -12.83
N SER A 276 -2.79 -7.43 -13.19
CA SER A 276 -2.01 -8.62 -13.53
C SER A 276 -1.54 -9.44 -12.34
N SER A 277 -1.35 -8.83 -11.16
CA SER A 277 -0.43 -9.36 -10.16
C SER A 277 0.93 -9.66 -10.81
N ASP A 278 1.74 -10.59 -10.33
CA ASP A 278 3.00 -10.93 -10.98
C ASP A 278 2.80 -11.99 -12.07
N THR A 279 3.35 -11.73 -13.24
CA THR A 279 3.23 -12.65 -14.37
C THR A 279 4.28 -12.42 -15.46
N PHE A 280 4.80 -13.47 -16.02
CA PHE A 280 5.45 -13.41 -17.34
C PHE A 280 4.38 -13.12 -18.41
N PRO A 281 4.69 -12.45 -19.54
CA PRO A 281 3.75 -12.24 -20.64
C PRO A 281 3.07 -13.55 -21.06
N ASN A 282 1.74 -13.56 -21.07
CA ASN A 282 1.00 -14.77 -21.34
C ASN A 282 -0.20 -14.53 -22.27
N LYS A 283 -0.63 -15.60 -22.95
CA LYS A 283 -1.71 -15.53 -23.93
C LYS A 283 -3.08 -15.19 -23.32
N TRP A 284 -3.34 -15.62 -22.08
CA TRP A 284 -4.63 -15.39 -21.42
C TRP A 284 -4.81 -13.92 -21.11
N TRP A 285 -3.75 -13.26 -20.60
CA TRP A 285 -3.81 -11.81 -20.42
C TRP A 285 -4.10 -11.09 -21.74
N ILE A 286 -3.37 -11.42 -22.81
CA ILE A 286 -3.54 -10.78 -24.12
C ILE A 286 -4.96 -10.99 -24.65
N GLU A 287 -5.51 -12.19 -24.53
CA GLU A 287 -6.85 -12.54 -25.04
C GLU A 287 -7.99 -11.85 -24.27
N TYR A 288 -7.92 -11.82 -22.92
CA TYR A 288 -9.06 -11.39 -22.12
C TYR A 288 -9.00 -9.92 -21.67
N THR A 289 -7.86 -9.24 -21.80
CA THR A 289 -7.71 -7.84 -21.38
C THR A 289 -7.68 -6.84 -22.52
N GLU A 290 -7.84 -7.30 -23.77
CA GLU A 290 -7.91 -6.41 -24.94
C GLU A 290 -8.95 -5.31 -24.73
N GLY A 291 -8.57 -4.05 -25.07
CA GLY A 291 -9.42 -2.88 -24.97
C GLY A 291 -9.83 -2.49 -23.54
N ALA A 292 -9.08 -2.90 -22.52
CA ALA A 292 -9.34 -2.48 -21.15
C ALA A 292 -9.33 -0.95 -21.01
N ASP A 293 -10.19 -0.40 -20.14
CA ASP A 293 -10.14 1.03 -19.83
C ASP A 293 -8.87 1.35 -19.03
N LEU A 294 -8.59 0.57 -17.98
CA LEU A 294 -7.37 0.71 -17.18
C LEU A 294 -6.70 -0.66 -17.05
N SER A 295 -5.51 -0.81 -17.62
CA SER A 295 -4.71 -2.02 -17.58
C SER A 295 -3.52 -1.82 -16.64
N VAL A 296 -3.63 -2.30 -15.40
CA VAL A 296 -2.56 -2.29 -14.40
C VAL A 296 -1.81 -3.61 -14.50
N HIS A 297 -0.56 -3.54 -14.94
CA HIS A 297 0.24 -4.74 -15.18
C HIS A 297 1.64 -4.56 -14.59
N GLU A 298 2.22 -5.65 -14.06
CA GLU A 298 3.60 -5.58 -13.63
C GLU A 298 4.52 -5.13 -14.77
N CYS A 299 5.46 -4.29 -14.42
CA CYS A 299 6.50 -3.78 -15.30
C CYS A 299 7.81 -3.87 -14.51
N PHE A 300 8.31 -5.10 -14.35
CA PHE A 300 9.40 -5.39 -13.44
C PHE A 300 10.66 -4.60 -13.79
N ALA A 301 11.48 -4.32 -12.77
CA ALA A 301 12.70 -3.54 -12.94
C ALA A 301 13.59 -4.06 -14.08
N ALA A 302 14.07 -3.15 -14.92
CA ALA A 302 15.02 -3.48 -15.98
C ALA A 302 16.27 -4.17 -15.39
N PRO A 303 16.89 -5.15 -16.08
CA PRO A 303 18.04 -5.90 -15.56
C PRO A 303 19.16 -4.99 -15.04
N GLN A 304 19.44 -3.87 -15.72
CA GLN A 304 20.47 -2.91 -15.30
C GLN A 304 20.17 -2.32 -13.90
N ILE A 305 18.90 -2.04 -13.61
CA ILE A 305 18.48 -1.52 -12.29
C ILE A 305 18.77 -2.56 -11.20
N LEU A 306 18.54 -3.85 -11.47
CA LEU A 306 18.84 -4.94 -10.54
C LEU A 306 20.34 -5.08 -10.27
N LEU A 307 21.19 -4.90 -11.31
CA LEU A 307 22.63 -4.84 -11.14
C LEU A 307 23.06 -3.66 -10.25
N ASP A 308 22.54 -2.48 -10.54
CA ASP A 308 22.98 -1.24 -9.91
C ASP A 308 22.45 -1.11 -8.46
N LYS A 309 21.20 -1.47 -8.22
CA LYS A 309 20.52 -1.26 -6.92
C LYS A 309 20.61 -2.48 -6.00
N GLN A 310 20.46 -3.70 -6.54
CA GLN A 310 20.46 -4.93 -5.75
C GLN A 310 21.75 -5.73 -5.81
N LYS A 311 22.69 -5.33 -6.68
CA LYS A 311 23.96 -6.01 -6.86
C LYS A 311 23.83 -7.48 -7.27
N TYR A 312 22.75 -7.81 -8.00
CA TYR A 312 22.57 -9.16 -8.52
C TYR A 312 23.60 -9.47 -9.61
N PRO A 313 24.05 -10.74 -9.72
CA PRO A 313 24.84 -11.17 -10.87
C PRO A 313 24.08 -10.95 -12.20
N PRO A 314 24.77 -10.67 -13.32
CA PRO A 314 24.12 -10.33 -14.59
C PRO A 314 23.16 -11.42 -15.11
N ASP A 315 23.54 -12.68 -15.00
CA ASP A 315 22.70 -13.83 -15.40
C ASP A 315 21.43 -13.95 -14.57
N PHE A 316 21.54 -13.72 -13.27
CA PHE A 316 20.37 -13.71 -12.38
C PHE A 316 19.46 -12.51 -12.63
N ALA A 317 20.02 -11.30 -12.77
CA ALA A 317 19.24 -10.09 -13.11
C ALA A 317 18.46 -10.24 -14.42
N LEU A 318 19.11 -10.80 -15.46
CA LEU A 318 18.46 -11.10 -16.73
C LEU A 318 17.36 -12.17 -16.56
N SER A 319 17.68 -13.29 -15.92
CA SER A 319 16.71 -14.37 -15.71
C SER A 319 15.48 -13.91 -14.95
N LEU A 320 15.69 -13.16 -13.86
CA LEU A 320 14.61 -12.67 -13.03
C LEU A 320 13.71 -11.68 -13.79
N SER A 321 14.31 -10.66 -14.42
CA SER A 321 13.55 -9.61 -15.12
C SER A 321 12.86 -10.08 -16.39
N VAL A 322 13.48 -10.99 -17.14
CA VAL A 322 13.05 -11.29 -18.52
C VAL A 322 12.39 -12.66 -18.67
N LEU A 323 12.61 -13.58 -17.72
CA LEU A 323 12.09 -14.96 -17.81
C LEU A 323 11.10 -15.33 -16.68
N LYS A 324 11.06 -14.55 -15.60
CA LYS A 324 10.20 -14.81 -14.44
C LYS A 324 9.13 -13.74 -14.24
N HIS A 325 9.41 -12.54 -14.70
CA HIS A 325 8.54 -11.37 -14.65
C HIS A 325 8.36 -10.77 -16.04
N THR A 326 7.60 -9.71 -16.13
CA THR A 326 7.42 -8.92 -17.34
C THR A 326 8.37 -7.72 -17.31
N SER A 327 9.50 -7.80 -18.03
CA SER A 327 10.44 -6.67 -18.16
C SER A 327 9.80 -5.46 -18.86
N PRO A 328 10.37 -4.24 -18.78
CA PRO A 328 9.72 -3.05 -19.34
C PRO A 328 9.44 -3.13 -20.85
N GLN A 329 10.35 -3.73 -21.63
CA GLN A 329 10.11 -3.93 -23.06
C GLN A 329 9.02 -4.97 -23.33
N GLN A 330 8.96 -6.03 -22.53
CA GLN A 330 7.90 -7.03 -22.63
C GLN A 330 6.54 -6.43 -22.22
N PHE A 331 6.51 -5.62 -21.14
CA PHE A 331 5.32 -4.86 -20.76
C PHE A 331 4.83 -4.00 -21.93
N GLY A 332 5.71 -3.20 -22.53
CA GLY A 332 5.35 -2.39 -23.68
C GLY A 332 4.79 -3.24 -24.84
N LYS A 333 5.40 -4.40 -25.11
CA LYS A 333 4.90 -5.31 -26.16
C LYS A 333 3.51 -5.86 -25.83
N VAL A 334 3.24 -6.25 -24.58
CA VAL A 334 1.92 -6.70 -24.12
C VAL A 334 0.89 -5.57 -24.28
N MET A 335 1.21 -4.35 -23.86
CA MET A 335 0.30 -3.20 -24.00
C MET A 335 0.02 -2.84 -25.46
N ALA A 336 1.01 -2.98 -26.34
CA ALA A 336 0.81 -2.81 -27.79
C ALA A 336 -0.13 -3.85 -28.39
N MET A 337 -0.21 -5.06 -27.81
CA MET A 337 -1.12 -6.13 -28.25
C MET A 337 -2.53 -5.97 -27.67
N THR A 338 -2.67 -5.53 -26.42
CA THR A 338 -3.96 -5.41 -25.72
C THR A 338 -4.64 -4.05 -25.90
N GLN A 339 -3.92 -3.01 -26.32
CA GLN A 339 -4.40 -1.67 -26.64
C GLN A 339 -5.36 -1.06 -25.60
N PRO A 340 -4.97 -0.98 -24.31
CA PRO A 340 -5.80 -0.36 -23.30
C PRO A 340 -5.94 1.14 -23.54
N ARG A 341 -7.02 1.78 -23.02
CA ARG A 341 -7.15 3.24 -23.01
C ARG A 341 -6.02 3.88 -22.18
N LEU A 342 -5.61 3.25 -21.05
CA LEU A 342 -4.44 3.63 -20.29
C LEU A 342 -3.71 2.37 -19.78
N ALA A 343 -2.43 2.25 -20.13
CA ALA A 343 -1.52 1.28 -19.56
C ALA A 343 -0.88 1.83 -18.29
N VAL A 344 -0.87 1.03 -17.22
CA VAL A 344 -0.24 1.40 -15.94
C VAL A 344 0.79 0.34 -15.57
N GLY A 345 2.06 0.71 -15.56
CA GLY A 345 3.15 -0.17 -15.12
C GLY A 345 3.42 0.02 -13.62
N TYR A 346 3.59 -1.08 -12.88
CA TYR A 346 3.99 -1.10 -11.48
C TYR A 346 5.00 -2.22 -11.22
N HIS A 347 5.39 -2.48 -9.99
CA HIS A 347 6.34 -3.52 -9.57
C HIS A 347 7.79 -3.23 -9.98
N PHE A 348 8.23 -1.99 -9.76
CA PHE A 348 9.60 -1.52 -9.99
C PHE A 348 9.99 -0.46 -8.95
N TYR A 349 11.25 -0.04 -8.93
CA TYR A 349 11.71 1.06 -8.07
C TYR A 349 11.34 2.41 -8.71
N ASN A 350 10.52 3.21 -8.03
CA ASN A 350 10.02 4.50 -8.51
C ASN A 350 10.94 5.69 -8.12
N ASP A 351 12.25 5.54 -8.29
CA ASP A 351 13.21 6.59 -8.00
C ASP A 351 13.44 7.50 -9.22
N TYR A 352 13.97 8.69 -8.95
CA TYR A 352 14.25 9.68 -9.98
C TYR A 352 15.26 9.18 -11.05
N ASP A 353 16.13 8.25 -10.70
CA ASP A 353 17.13 7.65 -11.59
C ASP A 353 16.66 6.35 -12.26
N THR A 354 15.62 5.70 -11.74
CA THR A 354 15.07 4.48 -12.32
C THR A 354 13.89 4.74 -13.26
N LEU A 355 12.99 5.67 -12.92
CA LEU A 355 11.82 5.99 -13.74
C LEU A 355 12.16 6.34 -15.19
N PRO A 356 13.18 7.19 -15.51
CA PRO A 356 13.56 7.46 -16.89
C PRO A 356 14.01 6.21 -17.65
N VAL A 357 14.75 5.32 -16.98
CA VAL A 357 15.20 4.05 -17.58
C VAL A 357 14.00 3.16 -17.91
N MET A 358 13.06 3.02 -16.96
CA MET A 358 11.84 2.24 -17.17
C MET A 358 11.04 2.79 -18.36
N LEU A 359 10.82 4.10 -18.40
CA LEU A 359 10.08 4.76 -19.47
C LEU A 359 10.75 4.54 -20.83
N GLU A 360 12.07 4.76 -20.93
CA GLU A 360 12.83 4.52 -22.15
C GLU A 360 12.67 3.08 -22.65
N GLN A 361 12.77 2.11 -21.76
CA GLN A 361 12.66 0.70 -22.14
C GLN A 361 11.24 0.33 -22.59
N VAL A 362 10.20 0.83 -21.93
CA VAL A 362 8.79 0.62 -22.35
C VAL A 362 8.57 1.24 -23.73
N ARG A 363 9.06 2.46 -23.96
CA ARG A 363 8.88 3.20 -25.22
C ARG A 363 9.56 2.57 -26.43
N LYS A 364 10.42 1.57 -26.23
CA LYS A 364 10.95 0.76 -27.35
C LYS A 364 9.92 -0.12 -28.04
N THR A 365 8.80 -0.40 -27.35
CA THR A 365 7.80 -1.37 -27.83
C THR A 365 6.35 -0.89 -27.69
N TYR A 366 6.10 0.29 -27.08
CA TYR A 366 4.77 0.84 -26.88
C TYR A 366 4.76 2.37 -26.90
N ASP A 367 3.96 2.93 -27.80
CA ASP A 367 3.80 4.41 -27.97
C ASP A 367 2.46 4.93 -27.42
N GLY A 368 1.59 4.05 -26.93
CA GLY A 368 0.25 4.40 -26.44
C GLY A 368 0.25 5.11 -25.07
N PRO A 369 -0.93 5.46 -24.54
CA PRO A 369 -1.08 6.09 -23.24
C PRO A 369 -0.50 5.24 -22.10
N LEU A 370 0.38 5.83 -21.29
CA LEU A 370 1.18 5.15 -20.28
C LEU A 370 1.32 5.98 -19.01
N ALA A 371 1.12 5.32 -17.87
CA ALA A 371 1.57 5.80 -16.56
C ALA A 371 2.52 4.76 -15.94
N LEU A 372 3.63 5.19 -15.38
CA LEU A 372 4.47 4.39 -14.49
C LEU A 372 4.07 4.73 -13.06
N ALA A 373 3.42 3.79 -12.38
CA ALA A 373 2.75 4.05 -11.11
C ALA A 373 3.73 4.35 -9.97
N THR A 374 3.34 5.30 -9.14
CA THR A 374 3.94 5.55 -7.83
C THR A 374 2.86 5.46 -6.77
N ASP A 375 3.25 5.20 -5.53
CA ASP A 375 2.29 5.17 -4.41
C ASP A 375 1.50 6.49 -4.39
N TYR A 376 0.20 6.38 -4.10
CA TYR A 376 -0.77 7.47 -4.10
C TYR A 376 -1.14 8.05 -5.48
N MET A 377 -0.72 7.43 -6.59
CA MET A 377 -1.26 7.78 -7.89
C MET A 377 -2.72 7.36 -8.00
N VAL A 378 -3.56 8.23 -8.53
CA VAL A 378 -5.02 8.08 -8.59
C VAL A 378 -5.48 8.16 -10.04
N PHE A 379 -6.28 7.21 -10.45
CA PHE A 379 -6.88 7.12 -11.77
C PHE A 379 -8.39 7.24 -11.64
N ASN A 380 -8.97 8.34 -12.12
CA ASN A 380 -10.42 8.47 -12.24
C ASN A 380 -10.82 8.08 -13.67
N VAL A 381 -11.62 7.04 -13.79
CA VAL A 381 -11.96 6.39 -15.06
C VAL A 381 -13.46 6.52 -15.29
N THR A 382 -13.82 7.14 -16.39
CA THR A 382 -15.17 7.16 -16.97
C THR A 382 -15.12 6.61 -18.39
N LYS A 383 -16.27 6.47 -19.05
CA LYS A 383 -16.30 6.07 -20.47
C LYS A 383 -15.68 7.13 -21.38
N GLU A 384 -15.77 8.39 -20.99
CA GLU A 384 -15.33 9.54 -21.77
C GLU A 384 -13.86 9.87 -21.54
N ASP A 385 -13.37 9.76 -20.28
CA ASP A 385 -12.05 10.27 -19.89
C ASP A 385 -11.39 9.40 -18.84
N ILE A 386 -10.04 9.47 -18.78
CA ILE A 386 -9.22 8.93 -17.71
C ILE A 386 -8.31 10.02 -17.20
N ARG A 387 -8.52 10.42 -15.96
CA ARG A 387 -7.69 11.42 -15.30
C ARG A 387 -6.68 10.76 -14.38
N VAL A 388 -5.39 11.12 -14.55
CA VAL A 388 -4.30 10.68 -13.68
C VAL A 388 -3.93 11.81 -12.75
N ARG A 389 -3.93 11.56 -11.45
CA ARG A 389 -3.63 12.55 -10.40
C ARG A 389 -2.74 11.92 -9.32
N MET A 390 -2.22 12.76 -8.43
CA MET A 390 -1.56 12.31 -7.19
C MET A 390 -2.44 12.66 -5.99
N ALA A 391 -2.53 11.76 -5.02
CA ALA A 391 -3.16 12.10 -3.76
C ALA A 391 -2.20 12.94 -2.91
N ALA A 392 -2.72 14.04 -2.37
CA ALA A 392 -2.07 14.79 -1.30
C ALA A 392 -2.52 14.18 0.03
N ILE A 393 -1.64 13.48 0.68
CA ILE A 393 -1.91 12.82 1.95
C ILE A 393 -1.46 13.69 3.13
N ASP A 394 -2.03 13.39 4.27
CA ASP A 394 -1.61 13.88 5.59
C ASP A 394 -0.93 12.71 6.32
N GLU A 395 0.37 12.81 6.56
CA GLU A 395 1.14 11.76 7.23
C GLU A 395 0.82 11.66 8.73
N GLU A 396 0.24 12.71 9.32
CA GLU A 396 -0.17 12.75 10.73
C GLU A 396 -1.64 12.35 10.92
N ILE A 397 -2.27 11.80 9.89
CA ILE A 397 -3.69 11.46 9.93
C ILE A 397 -4.00 10.37 10.96
N TRP A 398 -5.02 10.62 11.76
CA TRP A 398 -5.64 9.56 12.56
C TRP A 398 -6.53 8.67 11.68
N PRO A 399 -6.67 7.37 12.04
CA PRO A 399 -7.62 6.51 11.36
C PRO A 399 -9.00 7.15 11.30
N THR A 400 -9.63 7.09 10.14
CA THR A 400 -10.97 7.63 9.93
C THR A 400 -11.96 6.97 10.89
N ASP A 401 -12.85 7.76 11.45
CA ASP A 401 -13.87 7.25 12.36
C ASP A 401 -14.65 6.09 11.73
N PRO A 402 -14.91 5.03 12.50
CA PRO A 402 -15.68 3.90 12.00
C PRO A 402 -17.11 4.34 11.65
N THR A 403 -17.70 3.69 10.66
CA THR A 403 -19.10 3.96 10.24
C THR A 403 -20.13 3.66 11.33
N ARG A 404 -19.72 2.93 12.36
CA ARG A 404 -20.54 2.54 13.51
C ARG A 404 -19.83 2.85 14.82
N PRO A 405 -20.56 3.28 15.87
CA PRO A 405 -19.96 3.50 17.17
C PRO A 405 -19.28 2.23 17.70
N LYS A 406 -18.07 2.38 18.23
CA LYS A 406 -17.37 1.30 18.93
C LYS A 406 -18.16 0.91 20.17
N LYS A 407 -18.40 -0.38 20.35
CA LYS A 407 -19.06 -0.94 21.54
C LYS A 407 -18.09 -1.86 22.26
N ARG A 408 -17.98 -1.66 23.57
CA ARG A 408 -17.32 -2.63 24.44
C ARG A 408 -18.25 -3.83 24.63
N ASP A 409 -17.69 -5.04 24.63
CA ASP A 409 -18.40 -6.23 25.10
C ASP A 409 -18.27 -6.29 26.64
N PRO A 410 -19.34 -6.01 27.39
CA PRO A 410 -19.29 -6.02 28.85
C PRO A 410 -19.17 -7.44 29.44
N SER A 411 -19.33 -8.48 28.63
CA SER A 411 -19.32 -9.88 29.10
C SER A 411 -17.91 -10.44 29.29
N ALA A 412 -16.88 -9.73 28.84
CA ALA A 412 -15.53 -10.21 29.03
C ALA A 412 -15.01 -9.90 30.42
N GLY A 413 -14.82 -10.95 31.14
CA GLY A 413 -14.06 -10.92 32.37
C GLY A 413 -12.57 -10.68 32.17
N ASP A 414 -11.91 -10.40 33.28
CA ASP A 414 -10.43 -10.34 33.34
C ASP A 414 -9.86 -11.72 32.99
N THR A 415 -9.07 -11.78 31.92
CA THR A 415 -8.41 -13.01 31.44
C THR A 415 -7.10 -13.32 32.15
N PHE A 416 -6.69 -12.46 33.12
CA PHE A 416 -5.43 -12.64 33.83
C PHE A 416 -5.48 -13.83 34.80
N SER A 417 -4.42 -14.64 34.81
CA SER A 417 -4.17 -15.64 35.83
C SER A 417 -3.91 -14.98 37.18
N ASP A 418 -4.05 -15.76 38.28
CA ASP A 418 -3.73 -15.28 39.62
C ASP A 418 -2.26 -14.87 39.73
N PHE A 419 -1.35 -15.52 39.00
CA PHE A 419 0.04 -15.10 38.88
C PHE A 419 0.18 -13.68 38.33
N THR A 420 -0.47 -13.37 37.22
CA THR A 420 -0.43 -12.03 36.62
C THR A 420 -1.11 -10.99 37.52
N LYS A 421 -2.22 -11.37 38.16
CA LYS A 421 -2.92 -10.49 39.13
C LYS A 421 -2.07 -10.15 40.34
N SER A 422 -1.27 -11.10 40.82
CA SER A 422 -0.37 -10.88 41.96
C SER A 422 0.75 -9.87 41.69
N GLY A 423 1.04 -9.62 40.42
CA GLY A 423 2.03 -8.60 40.02
C GLY A 423 1.49 -7.20 39.83
N LYS A 424 0.18 -6.97 40.04
CA LYS A 424 -0.41 -5.62 39.93
C LYS A 424 0.04 -4.74 41.09
N GLU A 425 0.65 -3.62 40.77
CA GLU A 425 0.96 -2.58 41.75
C GLU A 425 -0.32 -1.87 42.18
N PRO A 426 -0.53 -1.60 43.49
CA PRO A 426 -1.74 -0.95 43.98
C PRO A 426 -1.78 0.53 43.58
N MET A 427 -2.56 0.85 42.57
CA MET A 427 -2.74 2.23 42.04
C MET A 427 -4.14 2.79 42.29
N SER A 428 -4.89 2.25 43.25
CA SER A 428 -6.32 2.54 43.44
C SER A 428 -6.61 4.03 43.63
N GLU A 429 -5.82 4.75 44.40
CA GLU A 429 -6.01 6.20 44.63
C GLU A 429 -5.82 6.98 43.34
N LEU A 430 -4.74 6.71 42.61
CA LEU A 430 -4.45 7.36 41.32
C LEU A 430 -5.52 7.03 40.27
N VAL A 431 -5.95 5.77 40.19
CA VAL A 431 -7.03 5.36 39.28
C VAL A 431 -8.33 6.10 39.59
N ASN A 432 -8.73 6.18 40.86
CA ASN A 432 -9.91 6.92 41.28
C ASN A 432 -9.81 8.40 40.91
N GLN A 433 -8.64 9.02 41.10
CA GLN A 433 -8.41 10.40 40.72
C GLN A 433 -8.55 10.60 39.22
N ILE A 434 -7.92 9.73 38.39
CA ILE A 434 -8.00 9.80 36.91
C ILE A 434 -9.46 9.69 36.46
N TYR A 435 -10.25 8.74 37.00
CA TYR A 435 -11.66 8.60 36.65
C TYR A 435 -12.48 9.83 37.06
N SER A 436 -12.20 10.39 38.23
CA SER A 436 -12.87 11.60 38.70
C SER A 436 -12.61 12.80 37.78
N ASP A 437 -11.35 13.03 37.45
CA ASP A 437 -10.94 14.13 36.58
C ASP A 437 -11.51 13.97 35.18
N PHE A 438 -11.41 12.77 34.58
CA PHE A 438 -11.99 12.47 33.27
C PHE A 438 -13.50 12.72 33.24
N ASN A 439 -14.24 12.22 34.24
CA ASN A 439 -15.69 12.43 34.35
C ASN A 439 -16.06 13.91 34.45
N LYS A 440 -15.29 14.67 35.24
CA LYS A 440 -15.49 16.11 35.40
C LYS A 440 -15.23 16.87 34.08
N GLU A 441 -14.15 16.57 33.42
CA GLU A 441 -13.76 17.22 32.16
C GLU A 441 -14.73 16.95 31.02
N ASN A 442 -15.23 15.72 30.94
CA ASN A 442 -16.09 15.25 29.82
C ASN A 442 -17.58 15.26 30.17
N GLY A 443 -18.00 15.65 31.36
CA GLY A 443 -19.40 15.64 31.79
C GLY A 443 -19.99 14.22 31.83
N THR A 444 -19.17 13.21 32.11
CA THR A 444 -19.55 11.78 32.15
C THR A 444 -19.66 11.28 33.59
N ASN A 445 -20.16 10.05 33.75
CA ASN A 445 -20.22 9.37 35.06
C ASN A 445 -19.82 7.89 34.89
N VAL A 446 -18.61 7.69 34.38
CA VAL A 446 -18.06 6.34 34.19
C VAL A 446 -17.60 5.79 35.55
N PRO A 447 -18.12 4.64 36.00
CA PRO A 447 -17.73 4.06 37.30
C PRO A 447 -16.32 3.47 37.22
N VAL A 448 -15.58 3.57 38.31
CA VAL A 448 -14.31 2.85 38.46
C VAL A 448 -14.60 1.35 38.51
N PRO A 449 -13.98 0.50 37.68
CA PRO A 449 -14.12 -0.94 37.74
C PRO A 449 -13.65 -1.48 39.11
N LYS A 450 -14.39 -2.46 39.64
CA LYS A 450 -14.04 -3.11 40.91
C LYS A 450 -12.86 -4.06 40.77
#